data_27158d4fabf6d5a251d083e138ba6621
#
_entry.id   27158d4fabf6d5a251d083e138ba6621
#
_cell.length_a   1.000
_cell.length_b   1.000
_cell.length_c   1.000
_cell.angle_alpha   90.00
_cell.angle_beta   90.00
_cell.angle_gamma   90.00
#
_symmetry.space_group_name_H-M   'P 1'
#
loop_
_entity.id
_entity.type
_entity.pdbx_description
1 polymer ?
#
loop_
_entity_poly.entity_id
_entity_poly.type
_entity_poly.pdbx_seq_one_letter_code
_entity_poly.pdbx_strand_id
1 'polypeptide(L)'
;MYLSPVYTAAPAVADERVGAVFAALDSLGIPYIRFEHDATATMEDCAAVGKALEGTICKNLFLCNRQQTAFYLLTMPGDKPFHTKDLSAQIGSSRLSFAPPEKMEELLSTHPGSASVMGLLFDTERRVQLVMDRDVYDAEYFCCHPCDNHGSLKIKTSDLLTKFLPHVGHEPIVVDLPRE
;
A
#
# COMPACT_ATOMS: atom_id res chain seq x y z
N MET A 1 -14.65 -7.80 15.51
CA MET A 1 -14.52 -7.12 14.20
C MET A 1 -15.38 -7.85 13.17
N TYR A 2 -16.19 -7.08 12.44
CA TYR A 2 -16.99 -7.63 11.33
C TYR A 2 -16.08 -7.96 10.15
N LEU A 3 -16.38 -9.07 9.48
CA LEU A 3 -15.67 -9.51 8.28
C LEU A 3 -16.71 -10.09 7.32
N SER A 4 -16.80 -9.55 6.12
CA SER A 4 -17.73 -10.00 5.09
C SER A 4 -17.34 -11.37 4.53
N PRO A 5 -18.22 -12.01 3.73
CA PRO A 5 -17.78 -13.06 2.82
C PRO A 5 -16.73 -12.59 1.84
N VAL A 6 -16.02 -13.52 1.20
CA VAL A 6 -15.08 -13.18 0.15
C VAL A 6 -15.82 -12.71 -1.11
N TYR A 7 -15.35 -11.60 -1.69
CA TYR A 7 -15.85 -11.08 -2.97
C TYR A 7 -14.76 -11.13 -4.03
N THR A 8 -15.17 -11.35 -5.27
CA THR A 8 -14.28 -11.37 -6.43
C THR A 8 -14.61 -10.27 -7.46
N ALA A 9 -15.57 -9.43 -7.12
CA ALA A 9 -16.00 -8.30 -7.96
C ALA A 9 -15.93 -6.99 -7.17
N ALA A 10 -15.89 -5.87 -7.89
CA ALA A 10 -15.89 -4.54 -7.31
C ALA A 10 -17.15 -4.31 -6.46
N PRO A 11 -17.07 -3.48 -5.38
CA PRO A 11 -18.25 -3.13 -4.60
C PRO A 11 -19.28 -2.37 -5.45
N ALA A 12 -20.56 -2.67 -5.24
CA ALA A 12 -21.66 -2.02 -5.97
C ALA A 12 -21.76 -0.53 -5.64
N VAL A 13 -21.44 -0.17 -4.39
CA VAL A 13 -21.40 1.22 -3.91
C VAL A 13 -20.06 1.42 -3.21
N ALA A 14 -19.32 2.43 -3.64
CA ALA A 14 -18.04 2.79 -3.06
C ALA A 14 -17.86 4.30 -3.19
N ASP A 15 -16.99 4.87 -2.33
CA ASP A 15 -16.55 6.23 -2.57
C ASP A 15 -15.73 6.31 -3.87
N GLU A 16 -15.48 7.53 -4.32
CA GLU A 16 -14.82 7.78 -5.60
C GLU A 16 -13.41 7.16 -5.65
N ARG A 17 -12.67 7.19 -4.54
CA ARG A 17 -11.31 6.64 -4.46
C ARG A 17 -11.31 5.12 -4.56
N VAL A 18 -12.13 4.47 -3.76
CA VAL A 18 -12.28 3.00 -3.76
C VAL A 18 -12.78 2.54 -5.12
N GLY A 19 -13.77 3.22 -5.68
CA GLY A 19 -14.30 2.91 -7.00
C GLY A 19 -13.24 3.01 -8.09
N ALA A 20 -12.39 4.04 -8.04
CA ALA A 20 -11.28 4.22 -8.99
C ALA A 20 -10.25 3.09 -8.90
N VAL A 21 -9.94 2.62 -7.69
CA VAL A 21 -9.02 1.49 -7.49
C VAL A 21 -9.54 0.23 -8.18
N PHE A 22 -10.78 -0.15 -7.90
CA PHE A 22 -11.35 -1.38 -8.49
C PHE A 22 -11.57 -1.24 -9.99
N ALA A 23 -11.96 -0.06 -10.48
CA ALA A 23 -12.06 0.20 -11.91
C ALA A 23 -10.71 0.00 -12.62
N ALA A 24 -9.63 0.48 -12.02
CA ALA A 24 -8.28 0.27 -12.55
C ALA A 24 -7.89 -1.21 -12.58
N LEU A 25 -8.14 -1.94 -11.49
CA LEU A 25 -7.84 -3.37 -11.44
C LEU A 25 -8.63 -4.15 -12.49
N ASP A 26 -9.91 -3.86 -12.65
CA ASP A 26 -10.78 -4.49 -13.64
C ASP A 26 -10.31 -4.17 -15.07
N SER A 27 -9.99 -2.92 -15.36
CA SER A 27 -9.54 -2.50 -16.70
C SER A 27 -8.19 -3.10 -17.08
N LEU A 28 -7.33 -3.37 -16.10
CA LEU A 28 -6.03 -4.01 -16.30
C LEU A 28 -6.11 -5.55 -16.33
N GLY A 29 -7.29 -6.11 -16.11
CA GLY A 29 -7.47 -7.56 -16.06
C GLY A 29 -6.75 -8.22 -14.89
N ILE A 30 -6.63 -7.52 -13.76
CA ILE A 30 -6.00 -8.05 -12.55
C ILE A 30 -7.05 -8.73 -11.68
N PRO A 31 -7.01 -10.06 -11.53
CA PRO A 31 -7.91 -10.77 -10.62
C PRO A 31 -7.60 -10.41 -9.16
N TYR A 32 -8.64 -10.29 -8.35
CA TYR A 32 -8.48 -10.02 -6.92
C TYR A 32 -9.55 -10.75 -6.11
N ILE A 33 -9.25 -10.94 -4.83
CA ILE A 33 -10.26 -11.23 -3.82
C ILE A 33 -10.26 -10.07 -2.82
N ARG A 34 -11.42 -9.78 -2.25
CA ARG A 34 -11.56 -8.69 -1.29
C ARG A 34 -12.53 -9.03 -0.17
N PHE A 35 -12.34 -8.35 0.94
CA PHE A 35 -13.25 -8.36 2.07
C PHE A 35 -13.64 -6.94 2.44
N GLU A 36 -14.86 -6.79 2.95
CA GLU A 36 -15.31 -5.61 3.69
C GLU A 36 -15.24 -5.92 5.18
N HIS A 37 -14.81 -4.99 5.98
CA HIS A 37 -14.63 -5.17 7.42
C HIS A 37 -14.71 -3.83 8.16
N ASP A 38 -14.79 -3.88 9.48
CA ASP A 38 -14.65 -2.68 10.30
C ASP A 38 -13.27 -2.04 10.09
N ALA A 39 -13.16 -0.75 10.39
CA ALA A 39 -11.90 -0.04 10.26
C ALA A 39 -10.79 -0.74 11.04
N THR A 40 -9.68 -1.03 10.37
CA THR A 40 -8.50 -1.61 11.00
C THR A 40 -7.69 -0.51 11.66
N ALA A 41 -7.79 -0.38 12.96
CA ALA A 41 -7.12 0.66 13.74
C ALA A 41 -5.75 0.20 14.26
N THR A 42 -5.50 -1.11 14.31
CA THR A 42 -4.28 -1.68 14.87
C THR A 42 -3.67 -2.72 13.94
N MET A 43 -2.40 -3.05 14.18
CA MET A 43 -1.75 -4.15 13.45
C MET A 43 -2.37 -5.51 13.78
N GLU A 44 -2.98 -5.64 14.95
CA GLU A 44 -3.72 -6.84 15.35
C GLU A 44 -4.98 -7.03 14.51
N ASP A 45 -5.71 -5.95 14.24
CA ASP A 45 -6.85 -5.97 13.32
C ASP A 45 -6.40 -6.35 11.89
N CYS A 46 -5.30 -5.79 11.44
CA CYS A 46 -4.71 -6.12 10.14
C CYS A 46 -4.29 -7.59 10.05
N ALA A 47 -3.75 -8.16 11.14
CA ALA A 47 -3.38 -9.58 11.18
C ALA A 47 -4.59 -10.49 11.03
N ALA A 48 -5.74 -10.15 11.64
CA ALA A 48 -6.97 -10.91 11.51
C ALA A 48 -7.49 -10.90 10.06
N VAL A 49 -7.43 -9.75 9.40
CA VAL A 49 -7.81 -9.62 7.99
C VAL A 49 -6.83 -10.38 7.10
N GLY A 50 -5.54 -10.29 7.36
CA GLY A 50 -4.51 -11.02 6.63
C GLY A 50 -4.71 -12.53 6.70
N LYS A 51 -5.12 -13.06 7.85
CA LYS A 51 -5.45 -14.47 8.01
C LYS A 51 -6.63 -14.87 7.11
N ALA A 52 -7.67 -14.03 7.03
CA ALA A 52 -8.82 -14.29 6.17
C ALA A 52 -8.45 -14.25 4.68
N LEU A 53 -7.54 -13.37 4.29
CA LEU A 53 -7.01 -13.28 2.92
C LEU A 53 -6.01 -14.39 2.59
N GLU A 54 -5.57 -15.16 3.59
CA GLU A 54 -4.44 -16.10 3.45
C GLU A 54 -3.18 -15.40 2.94
N GLY A 55 -2.88 -14.24 3.51
CA GLY A 55 -1.74 -13.41 3.17
C GLY A 55 -1.37 -12.47 4.29
N THR A 56 -0.30 -11.72 4.10
CA THR A 56 0.15 -10.73 5.07
C THR A 56 -0.19 -9.33 4.57
N ILE A 57 -0.93 -8.57 5.36
CA ILE A 57 -1.15 -7.15 5.08
C ILE A 57 0.13 -6.41 5.42
N CYS A 58 0.64 -5.66 4.45
CA CYS A 58 1.83 -4.86 4.60
C CYS A 58 1.54 -3.62 5.45
N LYS A 59 2.53 -3.17 6.20
CA LYS A 59 2.46 -1.80 6.71
C LYS A 59 3.03 -0.85 5.66
N ASN A 60 2.36 0.27 5.52
CA ASN A 60 2.68 1.30 4.54
C ASN A 60 3.03 2.58 5.27
N LEU A 61 4.23 3.08 5.04
CA LEU A 61 4.78 4.24 5.72
C LEU A 61 5.03 5.33 4.69
N PHE A 62 4.45 6.50 4.93
CA PHE A 62 4.65 7.65 4.06
C PHE A 62 5.66 8.60 4.67
N LEU A 63 6.78 8.79 3.96
CA LEU A 63 7.97 9.45 4.47
C LEU A 63 8.36 10.62 3.56
N CYS A 64 9.08 11.56 4.12
CA CYS A 64 9.63 12.69 3.36
C CYS A 64 10.99 13.10 3.89
N ASN A 65 11.73 13.85 3.08
CA ASN A 65 12.93 14.54 3.53
C ASN A 65 12.55 15.75 4.39
N ARG A 66 13.55 16.36 5.03
CA ARG A 66 13.34 17.51 5.92
C ARG A 66 12.66 18.69 5.23
N GLN A 67 12.99 18.93 3.97
CA GLN A 67 12.46 20.04 3.18
C GLN A 67 11.08 19.77 2.60
N GLN A 68 10.55 18.55 2.74
CA GLN A 68 9.29 18.11 2.14
C GLN A 68 9.27 18.30 0.61
N THR A 69 10.40 18.04 -0.02
CA THR A 69 10.57 18.10 -1.48
C THR A 69 10.66 16.72 -2.13
N ALA A 70 10.93 15.68 -1.34
CA ALA A 70 10.99 14.30 -1.79
C ALA A 70 10.10 13.44 -0.88
N PHE A 71 9.23 12.64 -1.48
CA PHE A 71 8.26 11.79 -0.77
C PHE A 71 8.46 10.33 -1.15
N TYR A 72 8.29 9.45 -0.17
CA TYR A 72 8.50 8.02 -0.32
C TYR A 72 7.34 7.25 0.32
N LEU A 73 6.81 6.29 -0.40
CA LEU A 73 5.87 5.31 0.15
C LEU A 73 6.62 3.99 0.28
N LEU A 74 6.84 3.58 1.53
CA LEU A 74 7.45 2.29 1.84
C LEU A 74 6.37 1.27 2.15
N THR A 75 6.40 0.14 1.45
CA THR A 75 5.58 -1.02 1.80
C THR A 75 6.49 -2.14 2.29
N MET A 76 6.21 -2.67 3.47
CA MET A 76 7.04 -3.67 4.15
C MET A 76 6.19 -4.62 4.98
N PRO A 77 6.71 -5.80 5.37
CA PRO A 77 5.97 -6.70 6.24
C PRO A 77 5.57 -6.04 7.56
N GLY A 78 4.35 -6.30 8.02
CA GLY A 78 3.84 -5.69 9.25
C GLY A 78 4.60 -6.10 10.52
N ASP A 79 5.22 -7.27 10.53
CA ASP A 79 5.98 -7.81 11.65
C ASP A 79 7.46 -7.37 11.67
N LYS A 80 7.91 -6.65 10.66
CA LYS A 80 9.29 -6.19 10.55
C LYS A 80 9.45 -4.82 11.22
N PRO A 81 10.48 -4.61 12.06
CA PRO A 81 10.71 -3.28 12.63
C PRO A 81 11.16 -2.29 11.56
N PHE A 82 10.84 -1.03 11.76
CA PHE A 82 11.24 0.05 10.85
C PHE A 82 12.18 1.03 11.55
N HIS A 83 13.32 1.27 10.92
CA HIS A 83 14.29 2.27 11.34
C HIS A 83 14.62 3.17 10.15
N THR A 84 14.39 4.47 10.26
CA THR A 84 14.64 5.44 9.19
C THR A 84 16.08 5.40 8.69
N LYS A 85 17.02 5.13 9.58
CA LYS A 85 18.45 5.02 9.25
C LYS A 85 18.71 3.92 8.21
N ASP A 86 18.11 2.77 8.37
CA ASP A 86 18.31 1.64 7.45
C ASP A 86 17.76 1.97 6.06
N LEU A 87 16.59 2.58 6.01
CA LEU A 87 15.99 2.99 4.75
C LEU A 87 16.81 4.07 4.06
N SER A 88 17.15 5.15 4.78
CA SER A 88 17.92 6.27 4.23
C SER A 88 19.24 5.82 3.63
N ALA A 89 19.93 4.90 4.29
CA ALA A 89 21.19 4.35 3.79
C ALA A 89 21.03 3.61 2.47
N GLN A 90 19.97 2.80 2.32
CA GLN A 90 19.77 1.99 1.14
C GLN A 90 19.27 2.79 -0.06
N ILE A 91 18.47 3.81 0.12
CA ILE A 91 17.97 4.64 -0.98
C ILE A 91 18.84 5.88 -1.25
N GLY A 92 19.90 6.07 -0.47
CA GLY A 92 20.83 7.18 -0.66
C GLY A 92 20.21 8.56 -0.36
N SER A 93 19.23 8.62 0.55
CA SER A 93 18.58 9.87 0.92
C SER A 93 19.20 10.50 2.16
N SER A 94 18.91 11.78 2.37
CA SER A 94 19.09 12.43 3.66
C SER A 94 18.12 11.83 4.69
N ARG A 95 18.23 12.28 5.96
CA ARG A 95 17.36 11.82 7.03
C ARG A 95 15.88 11.96 6.66
N LEU A 96 15.13 10.87 6.81
CA LEU A 96 13.70 10.83 6.55
C LEU A 96 12.90 10.95 7.84
N SER A 97 11.69 11.48 7.71
CA SER A 97 10.68 11.53 8.77
C SER A 97 9.32 11.18 8.18
N PHE A 98 8.34 10.91 9.03
CA PHE A 98 6.97 10.70 8.55
C PHE A 98 6.44 11.98 7.92
N ALA A 99 5.84 11.84 6.74
CA ALA A 99 5.23 12.96 6.06
C ALA A 99 3.94 13.41 6.78
N PRO A 100 3.58 14.71 6.73
CA PRO A 100 2.34 15.18 7.31
C PRO A 100 1.10 14.51 6.69
N PRO A 101 0.02 14.27 7.47
CA PRO A 101 -1.22 13.69 6.94
C PRO A 101 -1.79 14.45 5.74
N GLU A 102 -1.64 15.78 5.71
CA GLU A 102 -2.10 16.64 4.61
C GLU A 102 -1.41 16.29 3.29
N LYS A 103 -0.13 15.91 3.35
CA LYS A 103 0.63 15.48 2.17
C LYS A 103 0.22 14.09 1.72
N MET A 104 -0.13 13.21 2.63
CA MET A 104 -0.67 11.89 2.28
C MET A 104 -2.00 12.03 1.54
N GLU A 105 -2.88 12.91 2.00
CA GLU A 105 -4.14 13.19 1.34
C GLU A 105 -3.94 13.84 -0.03
N GLU A 106 -3.09 14.85 -0.10
CA GLU A 106 -2.78 15.58 -1.33
C GLU A 106 -2.21 14.66 -2.43
N LEU A 107 -1.26 13.80 -2.07
CA LEU A 107 -0.50 13.01 -3.05
C LEU A 107 -1.07 11.62 -3.31
N LEU A 108 -1.68 11.00 -2.30
CA LEU A 108 -2.14 9.61 -2.37
C LEU A 108 -3.64 9.44 -2.17
N SER A 109 -4.36 10.52 -1.86
CA SER A 109 -5.79 10.50 -1.53
C SER A 109 -6.13 9.52 -0.41
N THR A 110 -5.22 9.38 0.56
CA THR A 110 -5.37 8.48 1.71
C THR A 110 -5.09 9.22 3.01
N HIS A 111 -5.47 8.58 4.13
CA HIS A 111 -5.24 9.09 5.47
C HIS A 111 -4.35 8.12 6.27
N PRO A 112 -3.76 8.54 7.39
CA PRO A 112 -3.10 7.60 8.29
C PRO A 112 -4.04 6.44 8.65
N GLY A 113 -3.53 5.20 8.49
CA GLY A 113 -4.32 3.99 8.66
C GLY A 113 -4.94 3.42 7.38
N SER A 114 -4.99 4.21 6.29
CA SER A 114 -5.47 3.72 4.99
C SER A 114 -4.43 3.85 3.87
N ALA A 115 -3.20 4.23 4.20
CA ALA A 115 -2.12 4.32 3.23
C ALA A 115 -1.97 3.03 2.43
N SER A 116 -1.84 3.15 1.13
CA SER A 116 -1.84 2.00 0.22
C SER A 116 -1.05 2.31 -1.05
N VAL A 117 -0.41 1.28 -1.60
CA VAL A 117 0.19 1.34 -2.93
C VAL A 117 -0.85 1.70 -4.00
N MET A 118 -2.11 1.35 -3.80
CA MET A 118 -3.20 1.75 -4.70
C MET A 118 -3.37 3.27 -4.78
N GLY A 119 -2.93 4.01 -3.76
CA GLY A 119 -2.93 5.49 -3.78
C GLY A 119 -2.03 6.09 -4.84
N LEU A 120 -1.07 5.34 -5.37
CA LEU A 120 -0.23 5.80 -6.49
C LEU A 120 -1.05 6.09 -7.76
N LEU A 121 -2.27 5.55 -7.85
CA LEU A 121 -3.22 5.88 -8.91
C LEU A 121 -3.53 7.40 -8.96
N PHE A 122 -3.47 8.07 -7.82
CA PHE A 122 -3.79 9.49 -7.67
C PHE A 122 -2.54 10.39 -7.74
N ASP A 123 -1.35 9.82 -7.71
CA ASP A 123 -0.07 10.54 -7.84
C ASP A 123 0.30 10.70 -9.32
N THR A 124 -0.51 11.44 -10.04
CA THR A 124 -0.38 11.60 -11.50
C THR A 124 0.89 12.36 -11.91
N GLU A 125 1.43 13.19 -11.02
CA GLU A 125 2.67 13.93 -11.25
C GLU A 125 3.93 13.14 -10.84
N ARG A 126 3.75 11.91 -10.35
CA ARG A 126 4.84 11.02 -9.92
C ARG A 126 5.77 11.66 -8.89
N ARG A 127 5.18 12.31 -7.90
CA ARG A 127 5.92 12.97 -6.82
C ARG A 127 6.35 12.01 -5.73
N VAL A 128 5.73 10.84 -5.64
CA VAL A 128 6.01 9.82 -4.62
C VAL A 128 6.86 8.71 -5.23
N GLN A 129 8.00 8.42 -4.59
CA GLN A 129 8.81 7.26 -4.93
C GLN A 129 8.33 6.06 -4.13
N LEU A 130 7.93 4.99 -4.82
CA LEU A 130 7.59 3.72 -4.19
C LEU A 130 8.87 2.99 -3.77
N VAL A 131 8.90 2.51 -2.54
CA VAL A 131 9.97 1.67 -2.00
C VAL A 131 9.34 0.39 -1.46
N MET A 132 9.85 -0.75 -1.89
CA MET A 132 9.33 -2.06 -1.47
C MET A 132 10.41 -2.84 -0.74
N ASP A 133 10.08 -3.34 0.44
CA ASP A 133 10.94 -4.32 1.09
C ASP A 133 10.97 -5.60 0.25
N ARG A 134 12.12 -6.25 0.20
CA ARG A 134 12.33 -7.46 -0.63
C ARG A 134 11.35 -8.57 -0.27
N ASP A 135 11.03 -8.74 1.00
CA ASP A 135 10.08 -9.77 1.44
C ASP A 135 8.68 -9.57 0.83
N VAL A 136 8.28 -8.32 0.61
CA VAL A 136 7.03 -7.99 -0.09
C VAL A 136 7.19 -8.18 -1.59
N TYR A 137 8.29 -7.71 -2.15
CA TYR A 137 8.57 -7.80 -3.58
C TYR A 137 8.62 -9.25 -4.08
N ASP A 138 9.19 -10.16 -3.30
CA ASP A 138 9.35 -11.57 -3.65
C ASP A 138 8.16 -12.45 -3.25
N ALA A 139 7.20 -11.93 -2.48
CA ALA A 139 6.02 -12.69 -2.08
C ALA A 139 5.10 -12.98 -3.27
N GLU A 140 4.43 -14.12 -3.28
CA GLU A 140 3.51 -14.50 -4.35
C GLU A 140 2.30 -13.56 -4.43
N TYR A 141 1.76 -13.18 -3.26
CA TYR A 141 0.57 -12.33 -3.15
C TYR A 141 0.86 -11.04 -2.41
N PHE A 142 0.15 -10.00 -2.81
CA PHE A 142 0.20 -8.68 -2.22
C PHE A 142 -1.18 -8.31 -1.67
N CYS A 143 -1.22 -7.94 -0.39
CA CYS A 143 -2.44 -7.57 0.32
C CYS A 143 -2.37 -6.11 0.74
N CYS A 144 -3.42 -5.35 0.46
CA CYS A 144 -3.48 -3.92 0.80
C CYS A 144 -4.91 -3.44 0.98
N HIS A 145 -5.06 -2.21 1.45
CA HIS A 145 -6.35 -1.51 1.45
C HIS A 145 -6.61 -0.87 0.08
N PRO A 146 -7.86 -0.77 -0.35
CA PRO A 146 -8.22 -0.01 -1.55
C PRO A 146 -8.37 1.48 -1.27
N CYS A 147 -7.40 2.09 -0.58
CA CYS A 147 -7.39 3.48 -0.11
C CYS A 147 -8.44 3.80 0.97
N ASP A 148 -9.00 2.77 1.58
CA ASP A 148 -9.92 2.88 2.72
C ASP A 148 -9.70 1.68 3.64
N ASN A 149 -9.62 1.91 4.94
CA ASN A 149 -9.34 0.86 5.92
C ASN A 149 -10.55 0.03 6.33
N HIS A 150 -11.71 0.20 5.68
CA HIS A 150 -12.88 -0.65 5.83
C HIS A 150 -12.93 -1.79 4.79
N GLY A 151 -11.90 -1.92 3.99
CA GLY A 151 -11.74 -2.98 3.02
C GLY A 151 -10.29 -3.41 2.88
N SER A 152 -10.11 -4.63 2.41
CA SER A 152 -8.80 -5.18 2.07
C SER A 152 -8.91 -6.08 0.85
N LEU A 153 -7.86 -6.10 0.04
CA LEU A 153 -7.80 -6.90 -1.16
C LEU A 153 -6.48 -7.64 -1.27
N LYS A 154 -6.50 -8.72 -2.05
CA LYS A 154 -5.31 -9.51 -2.39
C LYS A 154 -5.22 -9.68 -3.90
N ILE A 155 -4.06 -9.38 -4.45
CA ILE A 155 -3.71 -9.61 -5.84
C ILE A 155 -2.39 -10.38 -5.92
N LYS A 156 -2.06 -10.91 -7.09
CA LYS A 156 -0.72 -11.46 -7.31
C LYS A 156 0.30 -10.32 -7.35
N THR A 157 1.42 -10.51 -6.68
CA THR A 157 2.52 -9.52 -6.71
C THR A 157 3.01 -9.29 -8.15
N SER A 158 3.05 -10.34 -8.98
CA SER A 158 3.42 -10.21 -10.38
C SER A 158 2.47 -9.27 -11.15
N ASP A 159 1.18 -9.27 -10.86
CA ASP A 159 0.22 -8.36 -11.48
C ASP A 159 0.43 -6.92 -11.01
N LEU A 160 0.76 -6.73 -9.72
CA LEU A 160 1.13 -5.42 -9.21
C LEU A 160 2.33 -4.86 -9.98
N LEU A 161 3.39 -5.65 -10.11
CA LEU A 161 4.66 -5.22 -10.69
C LEU A 161 4.62 -5.05 -12.20
N THR A 162 3.86 -5.89 -12.92
CA THR A 162 3.86 -5.91 -14.39
C THR A 162 2.68 -5.21 -15.03
N LYS A 163 1.61 -4.95 -14.29
CA LYS A 163 0.38 -4.34 -14.81
C LYS A 163 0.03 -3.03 -14.11
N PHE A 164 -0.13 -3.05 -12.77
CA PHE A 164 -0.58 -1.87 -12.04
C PHE A 164 0.48 -0.77 -12.00
N LEU A 165 1.70 -1.09 -11.55
CA LEU A 165 2.75 -0.07 -11.41
C LEU A 165 3.13 0.57 -12.74
N PRO A 166 3.28 -0.16 -13.87
CA PRO A 166 3.48 0.47 -15.16
C PRO A 166 2.33 1.38 -15.58
N HIS A 167 1.08 0.99 -15.29
CA HIS A 167 -0.10 1.79 -15.61
C HIS A 167 -0.08 3.15 -14.90
N VAL A 168 0.32 3.18 -13.63
CA VAL A 168 0.41 4.42 -12.86
C VAL A 168 1.75 5.13 -13.03
N GLY A 169 2.66 4.53 -13.79
CA GLY A 169 3.95 5.14 -14.11
C GLY A 169 4.95 5.16 -12.94
N HIS A 170 4.85 4.20 -12.03
CA HIS A 170 5.75 4.08 -10.88
C HIS A 170 6.61 2.83 -10.99
N GLU A 171 7.87 2.95 -10.59
CA GLU A 171 8.83 1.87 -10.53
C GLU A 171 9.38 1.78 -9.10
N PRO A 172 9.35 0.60 -8.44
CA PRO A 172 9.77 0.50 -7.06
C PRO A 172 11.30 0.47 -6.93
N ILE A 173 11.80 1.08 -5.84
CA ILE A 173 13.13 0.79 -5.33
C ILE A 173 12.98 -0.37 -4.35
N VAL A 174 13.72 -1.45 -4.57
CA VAL A 174 13.69 -2.62 -3.67
C VAL A 174 14.79 -2.47 -2.62
N VAL A 175 14.43 -2.67 -1.36
CA VAL A 175 15.35 -2.57 -0.23
C VAL A 175 15.29 -3.84 0.61
N ASP A 176 16.37 -4.10 1.33
CA ASP A 176 16.48 -5.24 2.26
C ASP A 176 16.53 -4.70 3.69
N LEU A 177 15.35 -4.54 4.31
CA LEU A 177 15.29 -4.03 5.67
C LEU A 177 15.54 -5.16 6.68
N PRO A 178 16.30 -4.88 7.76
CA PRO A 178 16.61 -5.91 8.75
C PRO A 178 15.39 -6.29 9.59
N ARG A 179 15.39 -7.52 10.11
CA ARG A 179 14.36 -8.01 11.01
C ARG A 179 14.63 -7.68 12.49
N GLU A 180 15.80 -7.10 12.78
CA GLU A 180 16.21 -6.71 14.13
C GLU A 180 16.75 -5.28 14.18
#